data_5f9d11d6a54fd34bc4e85f164234acce
#
_entry.id   5f9d11d6a54fd34bc4e85f164234acce
#
_cell.length_a   1.000
_cell.length_b   1.000
_cell.length_c   1.000
_cell.angle_alpha   90.00
_cell.angle_beta   90.00
_cell.angle_gamma   90.00
#
_symmetry.space_group_name_H-M   'P 1'
#
loop_
_entity.id
_entity.type
_entity.pdbx_description
1 polymer ?
#
loop_
_entity_poly.entity_id
_entity_poly.type
_entity_poly.pdbx_seq_one_letter_code
_entity_poly.pdbx_strand_id
1 'polypeptide(L)'
;NRFDLPLLVEEFLRVGVDVDFKNRRYIDVQNIFHKKEERTLVAAYRFYCGKELGDAAHGAQADTLATYEVLLGQLERYDDLKNDVEFLSDYSTREKTADFAGRIAYNEKGEEIFTFGKYKGQVVAEVFTTEPTYYDWMMKGDFPQYTKKVITEIKLRNRKF
;
A
#
# COMPACT_ATOMS: atom_id res chain seq x y z
N ASN A 1 -15.79 -10.40 9.44
CA ASN A 1 -16.53 -11.63 9.08
C ASN A 1 -15.74 -12.63 8.21
N ARG A 2 -14.64 -12.24 7.54
CA ARG A 2 -13.85 -13.16 6.69
C ARG A 2 -12.96 -14.11 7.50
N PHE A 3 -12.65 -13.77 8.73
CA PHE A 3 -11.81 -14.58 9.62
C PHE A 3 -12.59 -15.15 10.79
N ASP A 4 -13.28 -14.31 11.56
CA ASP A 4 -13.91 -14.68 12.82
C ASP A 4 -15.02 -15.73 12.64
N LEU A 5 -15.89 -15.54 11.64
CA LEU A 5 -17.03 -16.43 11.42
C LEU A 5 -16.61 -17.83 10.96
N PRO A 6 -15.72 -18.01 9.96
CA PRO A 6 -15.21 -19.31 9.61
C PRO A 6 -14.54 -20.04 10.79
N LEU A 7 -13.70 -19.34 11.56
CA LEU A 7 -13.05 -19.91 12.73
C LEU A 7 -14.07 -20.38 13.77
N LEU A 8 -15.08 -19.54 14.06
CA LEU A 8 -16.12 -19.87 15.02
C LEU A 8 -16.92 -21.11 14.59
N VAL A 9 -17.29 -21.21 13.32
CA VAL A 9 -17.99 -22.37 12.76
C VAL A 9 -17.17 -23.65 12.94
N GLU A 10 -15.90 -23.61 12.58
CA GLU A 10 -15.00 -24.76 12.72
C GLU A 10 -14.82 -25.19 14.19
N GLU A 11 -14.71 -24.25 15.13
CA GLU A 11 -14.58 -24.55 16.55
C GLU A 11 -15.86 -25.18 17.12
N PHE A 12 -17.05 -24.72 16.73
CA PHE A 12 -18.31 -25.34 17.14
C PHE A 12 -18.43 -26.77 16.62
N LEU A 13 -18.10 -27.01 15.35
CA LEU A 13 -18.10 -28.36 14.77
C LEU A 13 -17.08 -29.26 15.45
N ARG A 14 -15.89 -28.75 15.78
CA ARG A 14 -14.83 -29.49 16.46
C ARG A 14 -15.24 -30.03 17.84
N VAL A 15 -16.07 -29.26 18.56
CA VAL A 15 -16.60 -29.69 19.88
C VAL A 15 -17.95 -30.40 19.80
N GLY A 16 -18.42 -30.73 18.60
CA GLY A 16 -19.68 -31.46 18.37
C GLY A 16 -20.93 -30.64 18.61
N VAL A 17 -20.85 -29.32 18.59
CA VAL A 17 -22.01 -28.41 18.73
C VAL A 17 -22.47 -27.99 17.33
N ASP A 18 -23.63 -28.46 16.93
CA ASP A 18 -24.26 -28.08 15.67
C ASP A 18 -25.11 -26.81 15.85
N VAL A 19 -24.69 -25.74 15.20
CA VAL A 19 -25.40 -24.45 15.17
C VAL A 19 -25.72 -24.07 13.75
N ASP A 20 -26.95 -23.72 13.46
CA ASP A 20 -27.33 -23.20 12.14
C ASP A 20 -26.78 -21.80 11.93
N PHE A 21 -25.53 -21.74 11.44
CA PHE A 21 -24.89 -20.48 11.04
C PHE A 21 -25.38 -19.96 9.69
N LYS A 22 -25.90 -20.81 8.83
CA LYS A 22 -26.28 -20.47 7.46
C LYS A 22 -27.49 -19.53 7.40
N ASN A 23 -28.45 -19.73 8.27
CA ASN A 23 -29.71 -18.96 8.31
C ASN A 23 -29.64 -17.75 9.25
N ARG A 24 -28.46 -17.46 9.85
CA ARG A 24 -28.27 -16.29 10.69
C ARG A 24 -27.88 -15.06 9.90
N ARG A 25 -28.25 -13.91 10.39
CA ARG A 25 -27.80 -12.62 9.83
C ARG A 25 -26.61 -12.12 10.62
N TYR A 26 -25.60 -11.64 9.91
CA TYR A 26 -24.37 -11.14 10.48
C TYR A 26 -24.22 -9.65 10.21
N ILE A 27 -23.84 -8.91 11.24
CA ILE A 27 -23.55 -7.49 11.13
C ILE A 27 -22.02 -7.34 11.17
N ASP A 28 -21.45 -6.83 10.08
CA ASP A 28 -20.04 -6.50 10.00
C ASP A 28 -19.84 -5.01 10.26
N VAL A 29 -19.47 -4.69 11.51
CA VAL A 29 -19.28 -3.29 11.96
C VAL A 29 -18.20 -2.58 11.17
N GLN A 30 -17.13 -3.30 10.80
CA GLN A 30 -16.07 -2.74 9.96
C GLN A 30 -16.58 -2.34 8.58
N ASN A 31 -17.44 -3.16 7.97
CA ASN A 31 -18.06 -2.81 6.70
C ASN A 31 -19.02 -1.61 6.82
N ILE A 32 -19.73 -1.49 7.95
CA ILE A 32 -20.58 -0.31 8.21
C ILE A 32 -19.68 0.93 8.32
N PHE A 33 -18.61 0.87 9.12
CA PHE A 33 -17.64 1.95 9.27
C PHE A 33 -17.07 2.38 7.90
N HIS A 34 -16.59 1.42 7.11
CA HIS A 34 -16.01 1.70 5.79
C HIS A 34 -17.00 2.28 4.77
N LYS A 35 -18.30 2.08 4.97
CA LYS A 35 -19.35 2.64 4.10
C LYS A 35 -19.85 4.01 4.56
N LYS A 36 -19.68 4.32 5.84
CA LYS A 36 -20.18 5.56 6.45
C LYS A 36 -19.11 6.62 6.61
N GLU A 37 -17.88 6.20 6.90
CA GLU A 37 -16.78 7.12 7.11
C GLU A 37 -16.02 7.34 5.80
N GLU A 38 -15.97 8.58 5.39
CA GLU A 38 -15.20 8.99 4.20
C GLU A 38 -13.70 8.88 4.45
N ARG A 39 -12.99 8.32 3.46
CA ARG A 39 -11.53 8.19 3.47
C ARG A 39 -10.89 9.16 2.49
N THR A 40 -11.30 10.41 2.58
CA THR A 40 -10.82 11.51 1.73
C THR A 40 -9.95 12.47 2.53
N LEU A 41 -9.13 13.28 1.83
CA LEU A 41 -8.38 14.35 2.48
C LEU A 41 -9.30 15.34 3.18
N VAL A 42 -10.46 15.65 2.58
CA VAL A 42 -11.48 16.54 3.17
C VAL A 42 -11.97 16.00 4.52
N ALA A 43 -12.30 14.70 4.58
CA ALA A 43 -12.74 14.06 5.82
C ALA A 43 -11.63 14.03 6.87
N ALA A 44 -10.39 13.73 6.47
CA ALA A 44 -9.23 13.76 7.36
C ALA A 44 -8.98 15.18 7.88
N TYR A 45 -9.05 16.18 7.02
CA TYR A 45 -8.86 17.58 7.39
C TYR A 45 -9.88 18.07 8.41
N ARG A 46 -11.17 17.73 8.18
CA ARG A 46 -12.24 18.00 9.15
C ARG A 46 -11.99 17.31 10.50
N PHE A 47 -11.58 16.05 10.47
CA PHE A 47 -11.40 15.23 11.68
C PHE A 47 -10.18 15.68 12.52
N TYR A 48 -9.03 15.92 11.87
CA TYR A 48 -7.79 16.25 12.59
C TYR A 48 -7.63 17.74 12.85
N CYS A 49 -8.11 18.60 11.94
CA CYS A 49 -7.91 20.04 12.02
C CYS A 49 -9.15 20.81 12.48
N GLY A 50 -10.35 20.15 12.51
CA GLY A 50 -11.61 20.81 12.84
C GLY A 50 -12.04 21.90 11.84
N LYS A 51 -11.51 21.86 10.61
CA LYS A 51 -11.72 22.85 9.56
C LYS A 51 -12.37 22.23 8.34
N GLU A 52 -13.07 23.04 7.54
CA GLU A 52 -13.57 22.64 6.22
C GLU A 52 -12.55 23.05 5.15
N LEU A 53 -12.26 22.14 4.23
CA LEU A 53 -11.59 22.50 2.99
C LEU A 53 -12.62 23.19 2.09
N GLY A 54 -12.52 24.50 1.87
CA GLY A 54 -13.43 25.27 1.04
C GLY A 54 -13.32 24.92 -0.45
N ASP A 55 -14.14 25.53 -1.31
CA ASP A 55 -14.20 25.26 -2.77
C ASP A 55 -12.87 25.45 -3.53
N ALA A 56 -11.87 26.09 -2.91
CA ALA A 56 -10.48 26.16 -3.42
C ALA A 56 -9.69 24.82 -3.28
N ALA A 57 -10.30 23.78 -2.73
CA ALA A 57 -9.70 22.51 -2.35
C ALA A 57 -9.25 21.59 -3.50
N HIS A 58 -9.38 22.02 -4.74
CA HIS A 58 -8.93 21.21 -5.90
C HIS A 58 -7.62 21.72 -6.52
N GLY A 59 -6.91 22.59 -5.80
CA GLY A 59 -5.60 23.07 -6.21
C GLY A 59 -4.49 22.29 -5.51
N ALA A 60 -3.46 21.87 -6.24
CA ALA A 60 -2.33 21.11 -5.69
C ALA A 60 -1.68 21.76 -4.44
N GLN A 61 -1.66 23.09 -4.39
CA GLN A 61 -1.15 23.83 -3.23
C GLN A 61 -2.05 23.65 -1.99
N ALA A 62 -3.38 23.77 -2.16
CA ALA A 62 -4.34 23.62 -1.05
C ALA A 62 -4.32 22.18 -0.51
N ASP A 63 -4.29 21.20 -1.41
CA ASP A 63 -4.20 19.79 -1.02
C ASP A 63 -2.89 19.47 -0.27
N THR A 64 -1.77 20.05 -0.69
CA THR A 64 -0.49 19.90 -0.02
C THR A 64 -0.49 20.50 1.38
N LEU A 65 -1.04 21.72 1.53
CA LEU A 65 -1.16 22.37 2.83
C LEU A 65 -2.10 21.59 3.77
N ALA A 66 -3.25 21.15 3.26
CA ALA A 66 -4.19 20.35 4.03
C ALA A 66 -3.57 19.02 4.48
N THR A 67 -2.81 18.34 3.61
CA THR A 67 -2.08 17.13 3.96
C THR A 67 -1.05 17.38 5.06
N TYR A 68 -0.33 18.48 5.00
CA TYR A 68 0.63 18.87 6.04
C TYR A 68 -0.08 19.17 7.37
N GLU A 69 -1.17 19.95 7.38
CA GLU A 69 -1.94 20.23 8.59
C GLU A 69 -2.54 18.95 9.20
N VAL A 70 -3.01 18.00 8.37
CA VAL A 70 -3.46 16.69 8.83
C VAL A 70 -2.33 15.93 9.52
N LEU A 71 -1.11 15.94 8.97
CA LEU A 71 0.05 15.31 9.63
C LEU A 71 0.31 15.94 11.00
N LEU A 72 0.28 17.28 11.12
CA LEU A 72 0.43 17.95 12.41
C LEU A 72 -0.64 17.54 13.41
N GLY A 73 -1.91 17.49 12.97
CA GLY A 73 -3.02 17.01 13.82
C GLY A 73 -2.90 15.54 14.21
N GLN A 74 -2.31 14.69 13.36
CA GLN A 74 -2.00 13.30 13.71
C GLN A 74 -0.90 13.22 14.77
N LEU A 75 0.16 14.00 14.64
CA LEU A 75 1.24 14.07 15.61
C LEU A 75 0.80 14.59 16.98
N GLU A 76 -0.15 15.53 17.01
CA GLU A 76 -0.74 16.03 18.25
C GLU A 76 -1.67 15.01 18.91
N ARG A 77 -2.37 14.22 18.10
CA ARG A 77 -3.40 13.30 18.59
C ARG A 77 -2.86 11.95 19.04
N TYR A 78 -1.77 11.47 18.44
CA TYR A 78 -1.25 10.13 18.65
C TYR A 78 0.13 10.17 19.31
N ASP A 79 0.20 9.82 20.58
CA ASP A 79 1.42 9.84 21.40
C ASP A 79 2.50 8.85 20.92
N ASP A 80 2.11 7.83 20.15
CA ASP A 80 3.00 6.83 19.58
C ASP A 80 3.66 7.28 18.26
N LEU A 81 3.20 8.38 17.67
CA LEU A 81 3.83 8.98 16.51
C LEU A 81 4.97 9.92 16.93
N LYS A 82 6.13 9.71 16.34
CA LYS A 82 7.28 10.60 16.55
C LYS A 82 7.38 11.60 15.41
N ASN A 83 7.61 12.87 15.73
CA ASN A 83 7.90 13.91 14.74
C ASN A 83 9.34 13.73 14.19
N ASP A 84 9.55 12.63 13.50
CA ASP A 84 10.79 12.23 12.86
C ASP A 84 10.49 11.63 11.46
N VAL A 85 11.16 12.16 10.45
CA VAL A 85 10.85 11.80 9.05
C VAL A 85 11.14 10.33 8.76
N GLU A 86 12.23 9.78 9.28
CA GLU A 86 12.61 8.39 9.08
C GLU A 86 11.58 7.46 9.74
N PHE A 87 11.24 7.75 11.01
CA PHE A 87 10.20 7.02 11.73
C PHE A 87 8.84 7.07 11.00
N LEU A 88 8.38 8.25 10.61
CA LEU A 88 7.09 8.42 9.94
C LEU A 88 7.04 7.76 8.56
N SER A 89 8.16 7.81 7.83
CA SER A 89 8.31 7.12 6.56
C SER A 89 8.18 5.61 6.73
N ASP A 90 8.91 5.02 7.66
CA ASP A 90 8.85 3.58 7.92
C ASP A 90 7.47 3.14 8.45
N TYR A 91 6.89 3.93 9.36
CA TYR A 91 5.57 3.67 9.96
C TYR A 91 4.44 3.69 8.91
N SER A 92 4.49 4.62 7.95
CA SER A 92 3.46 4.79 6.92
C SER A 92 3.67 3.90 5.69
N THR A 93 4.85 3.32 5.52
CA THR A 93 5.18 2.50 4.35
C THR A 93 4.56 1.10 4.49
N ARG A 94 3.66 0.73 3.57
CA ARG A 94 3.02 -0.59 3.55
C ARG A 94 3.89 -1.67 2.91
N GLU A 95 4.60 -1.32 1.85
CA GLU A 95 5.48 -2.22 1.10
C GLU A 95 6.73 -1.47 0.70
N LYS A 96 7.90 -2.08 0.92
CA LYS A 96 9.17 -1.51 0.45
C LYS A 96 9.29 -1.72 -1.06
N THR A 97 9.08 -0.66 -1.83
CA THR A 97 9.23 -0.68 -3.28
C THR A 97 10.51 0.02 -3.71
N ALA A 98 11.13 -0.47 -4.78
CA ALA A 98 12.31 0.13 -5.37
C ALA A 98 11.95 1.33 -6.27
N ASP A 99 10.70 1.38 -6.76
CA ASP A 99 10.19 2.48 -7.58
C ASP A 99 8.86 3.03 -7.02
N PHE A 100 8.55 4.29 -7.31
CA PHE A 100 7.33 4.94 -6.80
C PHE A 100 6.02 4.42 -7.44
N ALA A 101 6.11 3.73 -8.57
CA ALA A 101 4.96 3.13 -9.22
C ALA A 101 4.63 1.72 -8.69
N GLY A 102 5.44 1.20 -7.74
CA GLY A 102 5.27 -0.11 -7.16
C GLY A 102 5.42 -1.26 -8.17
N ARG A 103 6.15 -1.05 -9.27
CA ARG A 103 6.42 -2.07 -10.28
C ARG A 103 7.57 -2.99 -9.88
N ILE A 104 8.49 -2.46 -9.09
CA ILE A 104 9.63 -3.20 -8.54
C ILE A 104 9.55 -3.07 -7.02
N ALA A 105 9.53 -4.20 -6.32
CA ALA A 105 9.51 -4.28 -4.86
C ALA A 105 10.72 -5.07 -4.35
N TYR A 106 10.91 -5.08 -3.04
CA TYR A 106 11.92 -5.92 -2.40
C TYR A 106 11.27 -7.17 -1.82
N ASN A 107 11.89 -8.34 -2.02
CA ASN A 107 11.51 -9.57 -1.33
C ASN A 107 12.10 -9.60 0.10
N GLU A 108 11.83 -10.67 0.84
CA GLU A 108 12.35 -10.87 2.21
C GLU A 108 13.88 -10.90 2.30
N LYS A 109 14.57 -11.19 1.19
CA LYS A 109 16.03 -11.19 1.08
C LYS A 109 16.61 -9.84 0.68
N GLY A 110 15.76 -8.83 0.43
CA GLY A 110 16.17 -7.51 -0.05
C GLY A 110 16.51 -7.46 -1.54
N GLU A 111 16.12 -8.47 -2.32
CA GLU A 111 16.32 -8.52 -3.77
C GLU A 111 15.16 -7.83 -4.48
N GLU A 112 15.46 -7.08 -5.55
CA GLU A 112 14.43 -6.44 -6.37
C GLU A 112 13.68 -7.46 -7.20
N ILE A 113 12.35 -7.51 -7.04
CA ILE A 113 11.45 -8.42 -7.74
C ILE A 113 10.39 -7.66 -8.54
N PHE A 114 9.91 -8.25 -9.61
CA PHE A 114 8.75 -7.74 -10.34
C PHE A 114 7.47 -7.93 -9.53
N THR A 115 6.61 -6.91 -9.49
CA THR A 115 5.27 -7.00 -8.85
C THR A 115 4.16 -7.30 -9.83
N PHE A 116 4.45 -7.36 -11.14
CA PHE A 116 3.48 -7.44 -12.23
C PHE A 116 3.92 -8.38 -13.37
N GLY A 117 2.99 -8.65 -14.28
CA GLY A 117 3.23 -9.36 -15.53
C GLY A 117 3.65 -10.83 -15.36
N LYS A 118 4.21 -11.40 -16.41
CA LYS A 118 4.59 -12.83 -16.46
C LYS A 118 5.72 -13.20 -15.50
N TYR A 119 6.51 -12.21 -15.08
CA TYR A 119 7.64 -12.42 -14.17
C TYR A 119 7.37 -11.94 -12.74
N LYS A 120 6.09 -11.75 -12.37
CA LYS A 120 5.71 -11.37 -11.01
C LYS A 120 6.34 -12.30 -9.97
N GLY A 121 7.01 -11.72 -8.97
CA GLY A 121 7.71 -12.43 -7.91
C GLY A 121 9.13 -12.89 -8.25
N GLN A 122 9.57 -12.75 -9.50
CA GLN A 122 10.91 -13.12 -9.92
C GLN A 122 11.90 -11.96 -9.77
N VAL A 123 13.16 -12.29 -9.49
CA VAL A 123 14.25 -11.32 -9.32
C VAL A 123 14.55 -10.64 -10.65
N VAL A 124 14.53 -9.31 -10.64
CA VAL A 124 14.70 -8.48 -11.86
C VAL A 124 16.01 -8.76 -12.56
N ALA A 125 17.11 -8.88 -11.80
CA ALA A 125 18.44 -9.14 -12.34
C ALA A 125 18.54 -10.51 -13.04
N GLU A 126 17.88 -11.54 -12.48
CA GLU A 126 17.85 -12.88 -13.08
C GLU A 126 17.04 -12.88 -14.38
N VAL A 127 15.86 -12.24 -14.37
CA VAL A 127 15.03 -12.10 -15.58
C VAL A 127 15.80 -11.37 -16.69
N PHE A 128 16.52 -10.30 -16.40
CA PHE A 128 17.29 -9.57 -17.41
C PHE A 128 18.51 -10.34 -17.92
N THR A 129 18.96 -11.34 -17.17
CA THR A 129 20.04 -12.25 -17.60
C THR A 129 19.49 -13.34 -18.53
N THR A 130 18.35 -13.92 -18.18
CA THR A 130 17.74 -15.01 -18.96
C THR A 130 16.92 -14.50 -20.15
N GLU A 131 16.32 -13.32 -20.01
CA GLU A 131 15.44 -12.68 -21.00
C GLU A 131 15.86 -11.20 -21.22
N PRO A 132 16.98 -10.91 -21.84
CA PRO A 132 17.45 -9.53 -22.04
C PRO A 132 16.47 -8.63 -22.79
N THR A 133 15.67 -9.23 -23.69
CA THR A 133 14.65 -8.52 -24.46
C THR A 133 13.52 -7.95 -23.61
N TYR A 134 13.30 -8.49 -22.40
CA TYR A 134 12.30 -7.95 -21.49
C TYR A 134 12.66 -6.57 -20.94
N TYR A 135 13.95 -6.32 -20.69
CA TYR A 135 14.43 -4.97 -20.39
C TYR A 135 14.13 -3.99 -21.51
N ASP A 136 14.45 -4.36 -22.77
CA ASP A 136 14.22 -3.50 -23.92
C ASP A 136 12.74 -3.21 -24.14
N TRP A 137 11.90 -4.22 -23.90
CA TRP A 137 10.44 -4.07 -23.93
C TRP A 137 9.95 -3.06 -22.86
N MET A 138 10.44 -3.14 -21.64
CA MET A 138 10.10 -2.19 -20.61
C MET A 138 10.58 -0.77 -20.93
N MET A 139 11.79 -0.62 -21.47
CA MET A 139 12.33 0.69 -21.86
C MET A 139 11.52 1.35 -22.97
N LYS A 140 10.99 0.57 -23.92
CA LYS A 140 10.16 1.06 -25.05
C LYS A 140 8.69 1.24 -24.64
N GLY A 141 8.22 0.48 -23.65
CA GLY A 141 6.85 0.53 -23.17
C GLY A 141 6.50 1.81 -22.40
N ASP A 142 5.21 1.99 -22.11
CA ASP A 142 4.69 3.11 -21.33
C ASP A 142 4.86 2.85 -19.82
N PHE A 143 6.11 2.83 -19.36
CA PHE A 143 6.47 2.76 -17.94
C PHE A 143 6.95 4.13 -17.46
N PRO A 144 6.68 4.47 -16.16
CA PRO A 144 7.19 5.69 -15.57
C PRO A 144 8.71 5.82 -15.71
N GLN A 145 9.19 7.04 -15.94
CA GLN A 145 10.62 7.29 -16.14
C GLN A 145 11.47 6.83 -14.95
N TYR A 146 10.94 6.96 -13.73
CA TYR A 146 11.63 6.50 -12.53
C TYR A 146 11.75 4.96 -12.49
N THR A 147 10.70 4.22 -12.89
CA THR A 147 10.77 2.75 -13.06
C THR A 147 11.85 2.38 -14.07
N LYS A 148 11.91 3.08 -15.22
CA LYS A 148 12.97 2.86 -16.24
C LYS A 148 14.37 3.14 -15.69
N LYS A 149 14.51 4.18 -14.86
CA LYS A 149 15.78 4.47 -14.17
C LYS A 149 16.17 3.33 -13.24
N VAL A 150 15.27 2.88 -12.38
CA VAL A 150 15.52 1.78 -11.42
C VAL A 150 15.95 0.50 -12.12
N ILE A 151 15.20 0.04 -13.15
CA ILE A 151 15.56 -1.18 -13.88
C ILE A 151 16.89 -1.05 -14.64
N THR A 152 17.25 0.17 -15.07
CA THR A 152 18.55 0.42 -15.69
C THR A 152 19.68 0.30 -14.68
N GLU A 153 19.50 0.87 -13.48
CA GLU A 153 20.47 0.74 -12.37
C GLU A 153 20.66 -0.72 -11.96
N ILE A 154 19.57 -1.50 -11.86
CA ILE A 154 19.62 -2.93 -11.56
C ILE A 154 20.42 -3.67 -12.67
N LYS A 155 20.13 -3.40 -13.94
CA LYS A 155 20.82 -4.03 -15.06
C LYS A 155 22.33 -3.70 -15.07
N LEU A 156 22.70 -2.46 -14.78
CA LEU A 156 24.11 -2.01 -14.75
C LEU A 156 24.88 -2.65 -13.59
N ARG A 157 24.30 -2.71 -12.38
CA ARG A 157 24.92 -3.36 -11.20
C ARG A 157 25.21 -4.85 -11.43
N ASN A 158 24.36 -5.52 -12.21
CA ASN A 158 24.44 -6.96 -12.42
C ASN A 158 25.12 -7.34 -13.76
N ARG A 159 25.64 -6.38 -14.52
CA ARG A 159 26.54 -6.66 -15.64
C ARG A 159 27.82 -7.26 -15.06
N LYS A 160 28.01 -8.56 -15.24
CA LYS A 160 29.34 -9.16 -15.10
C LYS A 160 30.14 -8.68 -16.32
N PHE A 161 31.19 -7.91 -16.08
CA PHE A 161 32.22 -7.61 -17.05
C PHE A 161 32.99 -8.87 -17.41
#